data_6e2fd0954f968f4acda39dc291c6720e
#
_entry.id   6e2fd0954f968f4acda39dc291c6720e
#
_cell.length_a   1.000
_cell.length_b   1.000
_cell.length_c   1.000
_cell.angle_alpha   90.00
_cell.angle_beta   90.00
_cell.angle_gamma   90.00
#
_symmetry.space_group_name_H-M   'P 1'
#
loop_
_entity.id
_entity.type
_entity.pdbx_description
1 polymer ?
#
loop_
_entity_poly.entity_id
_entity_poly.type
_entity_poly.pdbx_seq_one_letter_code
_entity_poly.pdbx_strand_id
1 'polypeptide(L)'
;DFFPDMKNPSELPCYQSVDSLKANSGCIEWSKPERLTDGNFTVTSFKVSPDGAKLAFNHQPDPLINSFMKSDISWIDLNTKKIVPLVTNKSSDGLADWSPDSKELLYTSNEDDTTSNFYKNSKLFAISTSDGKTRRLASKLDEDFGGQFTWRDEGIYVTLWNKTKRPIYKIDPKTGDYSIYLNTPDQIFGVSFSKSGHFAANAKSDDQLNEIYFSAVASPKLSKITNINDQIKNWSIARSEVISWKSKDGATIEGILHKPQGYDPTKKYPLLVVIHGGPTGIDYPTPVPAYVYPIVQWLNKGSLVLRVNYRGSAGYGEAFRSLNVKNLGVGDAWDVISGVEYLDEKGLIDRNRMGCMGWSQGGYISAFLTTTTDIFKAISVGAGISDWATYYVNTDIHPFTRQYLKATPWSDPEIYKKTSPITYINQAKTPTLIQHGEFDQRVPIPNAYELLQGLRDHGVKSELIVYKGFGHGITKPKERLAANWHNWQWFNKYIWGEDIELPITETKDKK
;
A
#
# COMPACT_ATOMS: atom_id res chain seq x y z
N ASP A 1 3.04 -27.47 -13.96
CA ASP A 1 3.28 -28.39 -12.83
C ASP A 1 4.62 -28.07 -12.21
N PHE A 2 4.62 -27.38 -11.06
CA PHE A 2 5.86 -27.04 -10.32
C PHE A 2 6.46 -28.23 -9.56
N PHE A 3 5.72 -29.36 -9.49
CA PHE A 3 6.16 -30.58 -8.85
C PHE A 3 5.70 -31.80 -9.69
N PRO A 4 6.33 -32.07 -10.85
CA PRO A 4 5.91 -33.14 -11.73
C PRO A 4 6.02 -34.54 -11.13
N ASP A 5 6.75 -34.71 -10.01
CA ASP A 5 6.99 -35.99 -9.35
C ASP A 5 6.44 -36.10 -7.92
N MET A 6 5.56 -35.15 -7.50
CA MET A 6 4.89 -35.29 -6.19
C MET A 6 3.85 -36.42 -6.27
N LYS A 7 4.25 -37.59 -5.81
CA LYS A 7 3.33 -38.67 -5.46
C LYS A 7 2.31 -38.16 -4.45
N ASN A 8 1.14 -38.79 -4.46
CA ASN A 8 0.12 -38.53 -3.45
C ASN A 8 0.78 -38.46 -2.06
N PRO A 9 0.51 -37.45 -1.21
CA PRO A 9 1.10 -37.34 0.12
C PRO A 9 1.01 -38.62 0.95
N SER A 10 -0.03 -39.43 0.76
CA SER A 10 -0.19 -40.74 1.40
C SER A 10 0.85 -41.79 0.96
N GLU A 11 1.59 -41.57 -0.12
CA GLU A 11 2.62 -42.46 -0.65
C GLU A 11 4.04 -42.06 -0.21
N LEU A 12 4.21 -40.94 0.48
CA LEU A 12 5.50 -40.53 1.02
C LEU A 12 5.89 -41.46 2.20
N PRO A 13 7.15 -41.92 2.30
CA PRO A 13 7.59 -42.87 3.32
C PRO A 13 7.32 -42.44 4.77
N CYS A 14 7.13 -41.15 5.01
CA CYS A 14 6.88 -40.56 6.34
C CYS A 14 5.46 -40.00 6.51
N TYR A 15 4.59 -40.14 5.53
CA TYR A 15 3.21 -39.67 5.63
C TYR A 15 2.32 -40.84 6.11
N GLN A 16 2.13 -40.94 7.41
CA GLN A 16 1.11 -41.81 8.02
C GLN A 16 0.09 -40.95 8.73
N SER A 17 -1.18 -41.34 8.70
CA SER A 17 -2.24 -40.61 9.42
C SER A 17 -1.89 -40.52 10.91
N VAL A 18 -2.33 -39.46 11.56
CA VAL A 18 -2.03 -39.12 12.98
C VAL A 18 -2.35 -40.28 13.92
N ASP A 19 -3.23 -41.22 13.52
CA ASP A 19 -3.66 -42.38 14.32
C ASP A 19 -2.81 -43.64 14.11
N SER A 20 -1.84 -43.65 13.16
CA SER A 20 -1.07 -44.84 12.80
C SER A 20 0.45 -44.68 12.88
N LEU A 21 0.98 -43.64 13.49
CA LEU A 21 2.41 -43.40 13.67
C LEU A 21 3.03 -44.40 14.65
N LYS A 22 3.31 -45.61 14.20
CA LYS A 22 4.35 -46.46 14.81
C LYS A 22 5.70 -45.94 14.28
N ALA A 23 6.56 -45.55 15.23
CA ALA A 23 7.89 -45.01 14.97
C ALA A 23 8.68 -45.87 13.97
N ASN A 24 8.87 -45.37 12.74
CA ASN A 24 9.91 -45.87 11.84
C ASN A 24 11.12 -44.95 12.00
N SER A 25 12.24 -45.52 12.26
CA SER A 25 13.55 -44.86 12.42
C SER A 25 13.84 -43.95 11.22
N GLY A 26 13.62 -42.62 11.38
CA GLY A 26 13.86 -41.63 10.35
C GLY A 26 12.70 -40.63 10.13
N CYS A 27 11.51 -40.88 10.68
CA CYS A 27 10.41 -39.89 10.67
C CYS A 27 10.47 -39.01 11.91
N ILE A 28 10.31 -37.71 11.73
CA ILE A 28 10.17 -36.77 12.86
C ILE A 28 8.82 -37.08 13.51
N GLU A 29 8.86 -37.46 14.80
CA GLU A 29 7.64 -37.58 15.59
C GLU A 29 7.07 -36.20 15.88
N TRP A 30 6.02 -35.82 15.18
CA TRP A 30 5.32 -34.55 15.43
C TRP A 30 4.54 -34.64 16.74
N SER A 31 4.98 -33.92 17.74
CA SER A 31 4.21 -33.76 18.97
C SER A 31 2.88 -33.07 18.66
N LYS A 32 1.81 -33.44 19.37
CA LYS A 32 0.52 -32.73 19.26
C LYS A 32 0.75 -31.26 19.57
N PRO A 33 0.18 -30.33 18.76
CA PRO A 33 0.28 -28.90 19.05
C PRO A 33 -0.35 -28.60 20.40
N GLU A 34 0.36 -27.82 21.23
CA GLU A 34 -0.11 -27.35 22.52
C GLU A 34 -0.61 -25.91 22.39
N ARG A 35 -1.80 -25.61 22.93
CA ARG A 35 -2.30 -24.25 23.04
C ARG A 35 -1.55 -23.51 24.14
N LEU A 36 -0.86 -22.42 23.79
CA LEU A 36 -0.05 -21.63 24.73
C LEU A 36 -0.79 -20.42 25.32
N THR A 37 -1.87 -19.96 24.66
CA THR A 37 -2.64 -18.80 25.12
C THR A 37 -4.06 -19.20 25.45
N ASP A 38 -4.57 -18.69 26.57
CA ASP A 38 -5.97 -18.77 26.96
C ASP A 38 -6.41 -17.43 27.53
N GLY A 39 -7.51 -16.86 26.99
CA GLY A 39 -7.96 -15.54 27.40
C GLY A 39 -8.88 -14.88 26.37
N ASN A 40 -9.44 -13.77 26.77
CA ASN A 40 -10.42 -12.99 25.98
C ASN A 40 -9.70 -11.97 25.10
N PHE A 41 -8.82 -12.43 24.20
CA PHE A 41 -8.07 -11.61 23.26
C PHE A 41 -7.77 -12.38 21.96
N THR A 42 -7.43 -11.65 20.91
CA THR A 42 -7.02 -12.22 19.61
C THR A 42 -5.52 -12.02 19.43
N VAL A 43 -4.78 -13.12 19.20
CA VAL A 43 -3.34 -13.07 18.84
C VAL A 43 -3.22 -12.76 17.36
N THR A 44 -2.42 -11.76 17.01
CA THR A 44 -2.24 -11.30 15.61
C THR A 44 -0.88 -11.66 15.03
N SER A 45 0.16 -11.73 15.86
CA SER A 45 1.51 -12.16 15.44
C SER A 45 2.30 -12.69 16.63
N PHE A 46 3.36 -13.43 16.37
CA PHE A 46 4.26 -13.92 17.42
C PHE A 46 5.69 -14.11 16.92
N LYS A 47 6.66 -14.08 17.83
CA LYS A 47 8.07 -14.40 17.59
C LYS A 47 8.68 -15.15 18.78
N VAL A 48 9.39 -16.25 18.51
CA VAL A 48 10.19 -16.97 19.50
C VAL A 48 11.51 -16.23 19.72
N SER A 49 11.98 -16.14 20.98
CA SER A 49 13.29 -15.59 21.31
C SER A 49 14.43 -16.46 20.75
N PRO A 50 15.60 -15.88 20.40
CA PRO A 50 16.74 -16.64 19.89
C PRO A 50 17.20 -17.82 20.76
N ASP A 51 17.06 -17.72 22.10
CA ASP A 51 17.38 -18.79 23.05
C ASP A 51 16.30 -19.88 23.15
N GLY A 52 15.14 -19.69 22.49
CA GLY A 52 14.02 -20.61 22.52
C GLY A 52 13.25 -20.65 23.85
N ALA A 53 13.55 -19.77 24.83
CA ALA A 53 12.94 -19.78 26.15
C ALA A 53 11.65 -18.95 26.26
N LYS A 54 11.45 -17.99 25.35
CA LYS A 54 10.32 -17.06 25.39
C LYS A 54 9.62 -16.97 24.03
N LEU A 55 8.34 -16.67 24.06
CA LEU A 55 7.54 -16.35 22.88
C LEU A 55 6.84 -15.01 23.10
N ALA A 56 7.22 -13.97 22.36
CA ALA A 56 6.50 -12.71 22.36
C ALA A 56 5.33 -12.77 21.36
N PHE A 57 4.24 -12.10 21.67
CA PHE A 57 3.07 -12.05 20.79
C PHE A 57 2.34 -10.71 20.89
N ASN A 58 1.86 -10.25 19.74
CA ASN A 58 0.89 -9.17 19.67
C ASN A 58 -0.51 -9.72 19.93
N HIS A 59 -1.30 -8.97 20.68
CA HIS A 59 -2.71 -9.28 20.88
C HIS A 59 -3.57 -8.01 20.92
N GLN A 60 -4.84 -8.20 20.60
CA GLN A 60 -5.84 -7.13 20.61
C GLN A 60 -7.11 -7.63 21.31
N PRO A 61 -8.00 -6.75 21.82
CA PRO A 61 -9.14 -7.14 22.66
C PRO A 61 -10.10 -8.13 22.00
N ASP A 62 -10.26 -8.05 20.67
CA ASP A 62 -11.21 -8.84 19.88
C ASP A 62 -10.75 -8.94 18.43
N PRO A 63 -11.38 -9.76 17.56
CA PRO A 63 -11.00 -9.92 16.16
C PRO A 63 -11.48 -8.79 15.22
N LEU A 64 -12.11 -7.73 15.75
CA LEU A 64 -12.60 -6.64 14.93
C LEU A 64 -11.45 -5.83 14.32
N ILE A 65 -11.66 -5.36 13.07
CA ILE A 65 -10.61 -4.70 12.31
C ILE A 65 -10.04 -3.46 13.01
N ASN A 66 -10.88 -2.69 13.72
CA ASN A 66 -10.43 -1.48 14.40
C ASN A 66 -9.70 -1.74 15.73
N SER A 67 -9.71 -2.98 16.22
CA SER A 67 -9.08 -3.34 17.50
C SER A 67 -7.56 -3.37 17.43
N PHE A 68 -6.96 -3.34 16.21
CA PHE A 68 -5.51 -3.14 16.05
C PHE A 68 -5.01 -1.85 16.72
N MET A 69 -5.86 -0.81 16.80
CA MET A 69 -5.53 0.46 17.47
C MET A 69 -5.31 0.33 18.98
N LYS A 70 -5.64 -0.83 19.54
CA LYS A 70 -5.51 -1.18 20.96
C LYS A 70 -4.63 -2.43 21.12
N SER A 71 -3.72 -2.66 20.17
CA SER A 71 -2.87 -3.84 20.23
C SER A 71 -1.76 -3.64 21.27
N ASP A 72 -1.58 -4.66 22.07
CA ASP A 72 -0.58 -4.78 23.13
C ASP A 72 0.43 -5.88 22.81
N ILE A 73 1.52 -5.94 23.57
CA ILE A 73 2.52 -6.99 23.48
C ILE A 73 2.71 -7.66 24.81
N SER A 74 2.62 -8.98 24.81
CA SER A 74 2.95 -9.85 25.94
C SER A 74 3.99 -10.89 25.51
N TRP A 75 4.63 -11.54 26.47
CA TRP A 75 5.45 -12.70 26.20
C TRP A 75 5.11 -13.87 27.13
N ILE A 76 5.40 -15.09 26.67
CA ILE A 76 5.19 -16.35 27.40
C ILE A 76 6.56 -16.92 27.73
N ASP A 77 6.79 -17.29 29.00
CA ASP A 77 7.87 -18.18 29.37
C ASP A 77 7.50 -19.61 28.96
N LEU A 78 8.26 -20.18 28.01
CA LEU A 78 7.92 -21.47 27.42
C LEU A 78 8.12 -22.66 28.37
N ASN A 79 8.88 -22.50 29.45
CA ASN A 79 9.06 -23.53 30.48
C ASN A 79 7.90 -23.52 31.51
N THR A 80 7.54 -22.35 31.99
CA THR A 80 6.52 -22.19 33.03
C THR A 80 5.12 -21.94 32.49
N LYS A 81 5.00 -21.64 31.19
CA LYS A 81 3.75 -21.25 30.48
C LYS A 81 3.12 -19.94 31.01
N LYS A 82 3.87 -19.18 31.80
CA LYS A 82 3.38 -17.93 32.38
C LYS A 82 3.40 -16.83 31.32
N ILE A 83 2.25 -16.16 31.17
CA ILE A 83 2.11 -14.96 30.33
C ILE A 83 2.49 -13.74 31.15
N VAL A 84 3.33 -12.87 30.58
CA VAL A 84 3.77 -11.61 31.18
C VAL A 84 3.43 -10.46 30.22
N PRO A 85 2.55 -9.53 30.60
CA PRO A 85 2.33 -8.30 29.86
C PRO A 85 3.62 -7.47 29.80
N LEU A 86 3.94 -6.92 28.64
CA LEU A 86 5.18 -6.17 28.43
C LEU A 86 4.94 -4.73 27.96
N VAL A 87 4.15 -4.55 26.90
CA VAL A 87 3.74 -3.22 26.40
C VAL A 87 2.22 -3.18 26.42
N THR A 88 1.66 -2.30 27.26
CA THR A 88 0.21 -2.21 27.52
C THR A 88 -0.25 -0.75 27.60
N ASN A 89 0.28 0.09 26.72
CA ASN A 89 -0.12 1.49 26.63
C ASN A 89 -1.47 1.66 25.90
N LYS A 90 -1.92 2.90 25.70
CA LYS A 90 -3.20 3.17 25.01
C LYS A 90 -3.07 3.29 23.49
N SER A 91 -1.87 3.08 22.95
CA SER A 91 -1.59 3.18 21.52
C SER A 91 -1.59 1.82 20.83
N SER A 92 -1.46 1.82 19.53
CA SER A 92 -1.22 0.61 18.76
C SER A 92 0.25 0.22 18.85
N ASP A 93 0.53 -0.96 19.39
CA ASP A 93 1.87 -1.50 19.51
C ASP A 93 2.06 -2.66 18.52
N GLY A 94 3.22 -2.70 17.86
CA GLY A 94 3.57 -3.70 16.86
C GLY A 94 4.85 -4.45 17.25
N LEU A 95 4.76 -5.76 17.46
CA LEU A 95 5.92 -6.63 17.68
C LEU A 95 6.84 -6.62 16.46
N ALA A 96 8.10 -6.23 16.64
CA ALA A 96 9.09 -6.15 15.57
C ALA A 96 10.10 -7.29 15.58
N ASP A 97 10.96 -7.39 16.62
CA ASP A 97 11.97 -8.45 16.70
C ASP A 97 12.52 -8.65 18.14
N TRP A 98 13.27 -9.73 18.35
CA TRP A 98 14.05 -9.96 19.55
C TRP A 98 15.49 -9.49 19.40
N SER A 99 16.10 -9.03 20.52
CA SER A 99 17.55 -8.89 20.58
C SER A 99 18.25 -10.25 20.47
N PRO A 100 19.45 -10.33 19.88
CA PRO A 100 20.19 -11.60 19.74
C PRO A 100 20.41 -12.34 21.06
N ASP A 101 20.55 -11.62 22.17
CA ASP A 101 20.74 -12.17 23.52
C ASP A 101 19.41 -12.48 24.25
N SER A 102 18.26 -12.34 23.59
CA SER A 102 16.92 -12.64 24.11
C SER A 102 16.49 -11.82 25.34
N LYS A 103 17.16 -10.68 25.61
CA LYS A 103 16.86 -9.84 26.78
C LYS A 103 15.97 -8.66 26.48
N GLU A 104 15.91 -8.23 25.22
CA GLU A 104 15.12 -7.09 24.82
C GLU A 104 14.20 -7.44 23.64
N LEU A 105 13.10 -6.73 23.57
CA LEU A 105 12.15 -6.79 22.47
C LEU A 105 12.15 -5.46 21.71
N LEU A 106 12.21 -5.53 20.40
CA LEU A 106 12.00 -4.41 19.49
C LEU A 106 10.51 -4.31 19.17
N TYR A 107 9.95 -3.12 19.26
CA TYR A 107 8.56 -2.88 18.91
C TYR A 107 8.33 -1.49 18.31
N THR A 108 7.23 -1.34 17.62
CA THR A 108 6.76 -0.06 17.09
C THR A 108 5.54 0.43 17.86
N SER A 109 5.42 1.72 18.07
CA SER A 109 4.29 2.33 18.80
C SER A 109 4.01 3.74 18.32
N ASN A 110 2.76 4.17 18.52
CA ASN A 110 2.33 5.57 18.43
C ASN A 110 2.25 6.23 19.82
N GLU A 111 3.22 5.94 20.69
CA GLU A 111 3.23 6.28 22.11
C GLU A 111 2.98 7.77 22.43
N ASP A 112 3.35 8.66 21.51
CA ASP A 112 3.11 10.11 21.66
C ASP A 112 1.63 10.49 21.55
N ASP A 113 0.75 9.54 21.18
CA ASP A 113 -0.67 9.78 20.98
C ASP A 113 -1.47 8.67 21.69
N THR A 114 -2.36 9.04 22.58
CA THR A 114 -3.22 8.11 23.30
C THR A 114 -4.23 7.39 22.41
N THR A 115 -4.30 7.77 21.16
CA THR A 115 -5.08 7.10 20.10
C THR A 115 -4.22 6.94 18.88
N SER A 116 -4.25 5.76 18.26
CA SER A 116 -3.60 5.56 16.96
C SER A 116 -4.25 6.44 15.91
N ASN A 117 -3.42 7.15 15.15
CA ASN A 117 -3.87 8.04 14.09
C ASN A 117 -3.34 7.55 12.75
N PHE A 118 -4.21 7.39 11.75
CA PHE A 118 -3.84 6.93 10.40
C PHE A 118 -2.84 7.85 9.69
N TYR A 119 -2.71 9.10 10.12
CA TYR A 119 -1.78 10.10 9.55
C TYR A 119 -0.50 10.27 10.37
N LYS A 120 -0.28 9.47 11.42
CA LYS A 120 0.94 9.47 12.23
C LYS A 120 1.90 8.37 11.80
N ASN A 121 3.19 8.62 11.96
CA ASN A 121 4.22 7.60 11.78
C ASN A 121 4.40 6.78 13.05
N SER A 122 4.52 5.46 12.95
CA SER A 122 4.92 4.60 14.05
C SER A 122 6.38 4.85 14.41
N LYS A 123 6.70 4.90 15.71
CA LYS A 123 8.06 5.10 16.25
C LYS A 123 8.63 3.76 16.69
N LEU A 124 9.96 3.67 16.75
CA LEU A 124 10.68 2.46 17.09
C LEU A 124 11.21 2.51 18.53
N PHE A 125 10.98 1.43 19.28
CA PHE A 125 11.40 1.29 20.67
C PHE A 125 12.06 -0.06 20.91
N ALA A 126 12.94 -0.11 21.93
CA ALA A 126 13.39 -1.35 22.53
C ALA A 126 12.96 -1.38 24.01
N ILE A 127 12.52 -2.54 24.48
CA ILE A 127 12.08 -2.77 25.85
C ILE A 127 12.79 -3.96 26.46
N SER A 128 13.30 -3.83 27.68
CA SER A 128 13.90 -4.91 28.45
C SER A 128 12.81 -5.85 28.99
N THR A 129 12.98 -7.15 28.82
CA THR A 129 12.04 -8.16 29.33
C THR A 129 12.20 -8.41 30.86
N SER A 130 13.27 -7.92 31.47
CA SER A 130 13.54 -8.14 32.91
C SER A 130 12.97 -7.04 33.81
N ASP A 131 13.05 -5.78 33.39
CA ASP A 131 12.64 -4.62 34.19
C ASP A 131 11.67 -3.66 33.47
N GLY A 132 11.28 -3.97 32.23
CA GLY A 132 10.32 -3.18 31.48
C GLY A 132 10.82 -1.80 31.02
N LYS A 133 12.12 -1.51 31.18
CA LYS A 133 12.68 -0.23 30.71
C LYS A 133 12.64 -0.11 29.23
N THR A 134 12.04 0.97 28.75
CA THR A 134 11.88 1.34 27.35
C THR A 134 12.85 2.43 26.94
N ARG A 135 13.35 2.36 25.71
CA ARG A 135 14.09 3.45 25.06
C ARG A 135 13.65 3.61 23.61
N ARG A 136 13.52 4.84 23.16
CA ARG A 136 13.24 5.18 21.77
C ARG A 136 14.51 5.07 20.93
N LEU A 137 14.41 4.44 19.75
CA LEU A 137 15.48 4.30 18.79
C LEU A 137 15.21 5.18 17.56
N ALA A 138 16.27 5.57 16.85
CA ALA A 138 16.21 6.38 15.63
C ALA A 138 15.28 7.60 15.74
N SER A 139 15.29 8.29 16.88
CA SER A 139 14.34 9.38 17.20
C SER A 139 14.35 10.56 16.22
N LYS A 140 15.43 10.73 15.45
CA LYS A 140 15.59 11.77 14.42
C LYS A 140 15.13 11.34 13.03
N LEU A 141 14.77 10.05 12.84
CA LEU A 141 14.27 9.52 11.57
C LEU A 141 12.74 9.68 11.54
N ASP A 142 12.28 10.64 10.75
CA ASP A 142 10.85 10.96 10.64
C ASP A 142 10.18 10.15 9.51
N GLU A 143 10.27 8.79 9.62
CA GLU A 143 9.61 7.88 8.70
C GLU A 143 8.77 6.85 9.47
N ASP A 144 7.84 6.19 8.77
CA ASP A 144 6.95 5.20 9.37
C ASP A 144 7.66 3.85 9.53
N PHE A 145 7.83 3.41 10.78
CA PHE A 145 8.48 2.15 11.11
C PHE A 145 7.56 0.91 10.90
N GLY A 146 6.79 0.91 9.81
CA GLY A 146 5.94 -0.23 9.41
C GLY A 146 6.66 -1.32 8.61
N GLY A 147 7.99 -1.34 8.55
CA GLY A 147 8.80 -2.26 7.75
C GLY A 147 9.11 -3.60 8.41
N GLN A 148 9.88 -4.43 7.69
CA GLN A 148 10.43 -5.67 8.21
C GLN A 148 11.73 -5.40 8.96
N PHE A 149 11.84 -5.88 10.18
CA PHE A 149 13.01 -5.72 11.05
C PHE A 149 13.82 -7.01 11.12
N THR A 150 15.14 -6.84 11.31
CA THR A 150 16.06 -7.91 11.72
C THR A 150 17.05 -7.34 12.71
N TRP A 151 17.03 -7.84 13.94
CA TRP A 151 17.98 -7.46 14.97
C TRP A 151 19.13 -8.46 15.05
N ARG A 152 20.35 -7.97 14.86
CA ARG A 152 21.60 -8.74 14.87
C ARG A 152 22.58 -8.13 15.85
N ASP A 153 23.67 -8.85 16.18
CA ASP A 153 24.72 -8.35 17.08
C ASP A 153 25.32 -7.02 16.61
N GLU A 154 25.46 -6.85 15.31
CA GLU A 154 26.04 -5.65 14.69
C GLU A 154 25.06 -4.48 14.48
N GLY A 155 23.76 -4.66 14.76
CA GLY A 155 22.75 -3.62 14.65
C GLY A 155 21.35 -4.09 14.25
N ILE A 156 20.42 -3.16 14.17
CA ILE A 156 19.05 -3.39 13.72
C ILE A 156 18.94 -2.94 12.27
N TYR A 157 18.42 -3.82 11.41
CA TYR A 157 18.20 -3.54 9.99
C TYR A 157 16.71 -3.43 9.70
N VAL A 158 16.32 -2.39 8.95
CA VAL A 158 14.92 -2.17 8.53
C VAL A 158 14.86 -1.50 7.17
N THR A 159 13.86 -1.87 6.35
CA THR A 159 13.57 -1.19 5.09
C THR A 159 12.44 -0.19 5.30
N LEU A 160 12.69 1.10 5.05
CA LEU A 160 11.69 2.17 5.19
C LEU A 160 11.63 3.00 3.89
N TRP A 161 10.47 3.58 3.62
CA TRP A 161 10.36 4.55 2.55
C TRP A 161 11.14 5.82 2.89
N ASN A 162 11.85 6.33 1.91
CA ASN A 162 12.48 7.64 1.89
C ASN A 162 12.17 8.25 0.53
N LYS A 163 11.11 9.04 0.46
CA LYS A 163 10.50 9.49 -0.79
C LYS A 163 10.17 8.27 -1.68
N THR A 164 10.59 8.31 -2.94
CA THR A 164 10.37 7.24 -3.92
C THR A 164 11.35 6.07 -3.83
N LYS A 165 12.27 6.09 -2.85
CA LYS A 165 13.24 5.03 -2.60
C LYS A 165 12.91 4.26 -1.32
N ARG A 166 13.40 3.03 -1.24
CA ARG A 166 13.23 2.18 -0.05
C ARG A 166 14.55 1.50 0.33
N PRO A 167 15.47 2.26 0.94
CA PRO A 167 16.75 1.75 1.40
C PRO A 167 16.62 0.82 2.60
N ILE A 168 17.71 0.09 2.90
CA ILE A 168 17.93 -0.55 4.19
C ILE A 168 18.62 0.46 5.11
N TYR A 169 18.01 0.73 6.26
CA TYR A 169 18.64 1.45 7.35
C TYR A 169 19.30 0.47 8.33
N LYS A 170 20.42 0.89 8.89
CA LYS A 170 21.06 0.26 10.04
C LYS A 170 20.96 1.20 11.23
N ILE A 171 20.46 0.68 12.36
CA ILE A 171 20.26 1.42 13.60
C ILE A 171 21.15 0.80 14.67
N ASP A 172 21.90 1.61 15.42
CA ASP A 172 22.65 1.17 16.58
C ASP A 172 21.65 0.91 17.74
N PRO A 173 21.58 -0.31 18.27
CA PRO A 173 20.61 -0.62 19.32
C PRO A 173 20.91 0.06 20.67
N LYS A 174 22.12 0.56 20.90
CA LYS A 174 22.52 1.21 22.16
C LYS A 174 22.30 2.71 22.14
N THR A 175 22.75 3.38 21.05
CA THR A 175 22.66 4.83 20.93
C THR A 175 21.39 5.31 20.21
N GLY A 176 20.78 4.44 19.41
CA GLY A 176 19.66 4.81 18.52
C GLY A 176 20.09 5.59 17.28
N ASP A 177 21.41 5.77 17.06
CA ASP A 177 21.90 6.41 15.84
C ASP A 177 21.65 5.51 14.64
N TYR A 178 21.41 6.12 13.47
CA TYR A 178 21.10 5.40 12.26
C TYR A 178 21.87 5.90 11.03
N SER A 179 22.01 5.03 10.06
CA SER A 179 22.57 5.34 8.75
C SER A 179 21.91 4.51 7.66
N ILE A 180 21.99 4.95 6.41
CA ILE A 180 21.63 4.12 5.28
C ILE A 180 22.70 3.04 5.11
N TYR A 181 22.30 1.77 5.25
CA TYR A 181 23.18 0.62 5.05
C TYR A 181 23.30 0.25 3.56
N LEU A 182 22.17 0.30 2.85
CA LEU A 182 22.10 0.00 1.42
C LEU A 182 20.94 0.77 0.76
N ASN A 183 21.22 1.40 -0.39
CA ASN A 183 20.22 2.18 -1.15
C ASN A 183 20.15 1.80 -2.65
N THR A 184 20.75 0.69 -3.03
CA THR A 184 20.76 0.16 -4.40
C THR A 184 20.53 -1.34 -4.36
N PRO A 185 19.55 -1.88 -5.10
CA PRO A 185 18.57 -1.18 -5.98
C PRO A 185 17.66 -0.18 -5.23
N ASP A 186 16.95 0.67 -5.97
CA ASP A 186 16.20 1.81 -5.43
C ASP A 186 15.10 1.42 -4.43
N GLN A 187 14.42 0.28 -4.65
CA GLN A 187 13.38 -0.21 -3.76
C GLN A 187 13.68 -1.64 -3.31
N ILE A 188 13.98 -1.77 -2.01
CA ILE A 188 14.26 -3.05 -1.35
C ILE A 188 13.06 -3.43 -0.49
N PHE A 189 12.35 -4.52 -0.84
CA PHE A 189 11.09 -4.91 -0.19
C PHE A 189 11.25 -5.95 0.91
N GLY A 190 12.19 -6.87 0.78
CA GLY A 190 12.43 -7.89 1.78
C GLY A 190 13.91 -8.21 1.88
N VAL A 191 14.36 -8.51 3.09
CA VAL A 191 15.75 -8.87 3.38
C VAL A 191 15.75 -10.08 4.31
N SER A 192 16.62 -11.04 4.01
CA SER A 192 16.84 -12.21 4.86
C SER A 192 18.34 -12.38 5.11
N PHE A 193 18.72 -12.47 6.38
CA PHE A 193 20.11 -12.65 6.80
C PHE A 193 20.38 -14.10 7.22
N SER A 194 21.54 -14.65 6.84
CA SER A 194 22.08 -15.87 7.42
C SER A 194 22.78 -15.59 8.75
N LYS A 195 23.04 -16.64 9.54
CA LYS A 195 23.84 -16.51 10.77
C LYS A 195 25.24 -15.96 10.51
N SER A 196 25.85 -16.27 9.37
CA SER A 196 27.20 -15.82 8.97
C SER A 196 27.26 -14.40 8.41
N GLY A 197 26.13 -13.68 8.35
CA GLY A 197 26.08 -12.29 7.88
C GLY A 197 25.84 -12.12 6.37
N HIS A 198 25.76 -13.21 5.61
CA HIS A 198 25.29 -13.12 4.24
C HIS A 198 23.82 -12.72 4.21
N PHE A 199 23.38 -12.03 3.17
CA PHE A 199 21.96 -11.70 3.05
C PHE A 199 21.47 -11.79 1.60
N ALA A 200 20.18 -12.05 1.47
CA ALA A 200 19.43 -11.92 0.23
C ALA A 200 18.41 -10.80 0.34
N ALA A 201 18.14 -10.14 -0.76
CA ALA A 201 17.16 -9.08 -0.85
C ALA A 201 16.26 -9.24 -2.07
N ASN A 202 14.96 -8.99 -1.91
CA ASN A 202 14.02 -8.83 -3.00
C ASN A 202 13.95 -7.32 -3.31
N ALA A 203 14.40 -6.93 -4.51
CA ALA A 203 14.50 -5.52 -4.85
C ALA A 203 14.25 -5.26 -6.34
N LYS A 204 13.94 -4.01 -6.67
CA LYS A 204 13.74 -3.52 -8.04
C LYS A 204 14.24 -2.09 -8.24
N SER A 205 14.26 -1.63 -9.48
CA SER A 205 14.58 -0.28 -9.88
C SER A 205 13.61 0.23 -10.97
N ASP A 206 13.87 1.40 -11.53
CA ASP A 206 13.07 2.01 -12.60
C ASP A 206 13.08 1.20 -13.91
N ASP A 207 14.12 0.40 -14.15
CA ASP A 207 14.33 -0.43 -15.33
C ASP A 207 14.24 -1.93 -15.07
N GLN A 208 14.02 -2.36 -13.82
CA GLN A 208 14.00 -3.77 -13.43
C GLN A 208 12.77 -4.14 -12.62
N LEU A 209 12.19 -5.30 -12.94
CA LEU A 209 11.19 -5.97 -12.11
C LEU A 209 11.81 -6.43 -10.78
N ASN A 210 10.99 -6.99 -9.89
CA ASN A 210 11.51 -7.59 -8.67
C ASN A 210 12.45 -8.76 -8.99
N GLU A 211 13.71 -8.62 -8.57
CA GLU A 211 14.74 -9.62 -8.68
C GLU A 211 15.25 -10.03 -7.29
N ILE A 212 15.83 -11.21 -7.18
CA ILE A 212 16.54 -11.61 -5.97
C ILE A 212 18.01 -11.22 -6.13
N TYR A 213 18.51 -10.56 -5.11
CA TYR A 213 19.90 -10.16 -4.98
C TYR A 213 20.52 -10.89 -3.79
N PHE A 214 21.82 -11.14 -3.87
CA PHE A 214 22.58 -11.81 -2.83
C PHE A 214 23.88 -11.07 -2.54
N SER A 215 24.28 -11.03 -1.27
CA SER A 215 25.59 -10.57 -0.82
C SER A 215 26.37 -11.72 -0.23
N ALA A 216 27.53 -12.02 -0.83
CA ALA A 216 28.41 -13.11 -0.38
C ALA A 216 29.27 -12.75 0.86
N VAL A 217 29.30 -11.50 1.29
CA VAL A 217 30.14 -11.00 2.39
C VAL A 217 29.34 -10.00 3.20
N ALA A 218 29.74 -9.73 4.45
CA ALA A 218 29.21 -8.65 5.30
C ALA A 218 29.40 -7.22 4.72
N SER A 219 29.77 -7.10 3.46
CA SER A 219 29.86 -5.85 2.69
C SER A 219 28.52 -5.64 1.94
N PRO A 220 27.97 -4.43 1.92
CA PRO A 220 26.67 -4.14 1.29
C PRO A 220 26.75 -4.09 -0.25
N LYS A 221 27.36 -5.07 -0.87
CA LYS A 221 27.41 -5.23 -2.33
C LYS A 221 26.50 -6.36 -2.76
N LEU A 222 25.41 -6.02 -3.41
CA LEU A 222 24.44 -6.99 -3.93
C LEU A 222 24.80 -7.42 -5.35
N SER A 223 24.71 -8.73 -5.61
CA SER A 223 24.76 -9.34 -6.94
C SER A 223 23.39 -9.90 -7.27
N LYS A 224 22.85 -9.57 -8.43
CA LYS A 224 21.58 -10.13 -8.92
C LYS A 224 21.76 -11.61 -9.24
N ILE A 225 20.86 -12.46 -8.75
CA ILE A 225 20.92 -13.92 -8.94
C ILE A 225 19.73 -14.51 -9.69
N THR A 226 18.74 -13.69 -10.06
CA THR A 226 17.60 -14.07 -10.91
C THR A 226 17.51 -13.19 -12.15
N ASN A 227 16.75 -13.61 -13.16
CA ASN A 227 16.55 -12.91 -14.43
C ASN A 227 15.05 -12.77 -14.75
N ILE A 228 14.27 -12.30 -13.78
CA ILE A 228 12.82 -12.10 -13.95
C ILE A 228 12.52 -11.08 -15.07
N ASN A 229 13.42 -10.13 -15.28
CA ASN A 229 13.35 -9.13 -16.36
C ASN A 229 13.31 -9.73 -17.78
N ASP A 230 13.73 -10.98 -17.96
CA ASP A 230 13.61 -11.66 -19.25
C ASP A 230 12.17 -11.76 -19.78
N GLN A 231 11.18 -11.71 -18.88
CA GLN A 231 9.76 -11.70 -19.23
C GLN A 231 9.33 -10.45 -20.00
N ILE A 232 10.01 -9.33 -19.81
CA ILE A 232 9.69 -8.04 -20.43
C ILE A 232 10.75 -7.54 -21.42
N LYS A 233 11.78 -8.32 -21.71
CA LYS A 233 12.90 -7.90 -22.58
C LYS A 233 12.50 -7.48 -23.99
N ASN A 234 11.38 -8.02 -24.49
CA ASN A 234 10.83 -7.69 -25.80
C ASN A 234 9.70 -6.65 -25.75
N TRP A 235 9.41 -6.11 -24.56
CA TRP A 235 8.38 -5.10 -24.42
C TRP A 235 8.96 -3.72 -24.68
N SER A 236 8.13 -2.86 -25.24
CA SER A 236 8.42 -1.43 -25.37
C SER A 236 8.13 -0.77 -24.02
N ILE A 237 9.16 -0.64 -23.20
CA ILE A 237 9.05 -0.07 -21.86
C ILE A 237 9.44 1.41 -21.89
N ALA A 238 8.56 2.23 -21.37
CA ALA A 238 8.78 3.66 -21.22
C ALA A 238 9.75 3.96 -20.06
N ARG A 239 10.47 5.08 -20.19
CA ARG A 239 11.29 5.61 -19.08
C ARG A 239 10.43 6.43 -18.13
N SER A 240 10.81 6.42 -16.86
CA SER A 240 10.19 7.27 -15.84
C SER A 240 11.21 8.17 -15.16
N GLU A 241 10.75 9.31 -14.67
CA GLU A 241 11.55 10.23 -13.86
C GLU A 241 10.71 10.74 -12.69
N VAL A 242 11.37 11.06 -11.59
CA VAL A 242 10.75 11.77 -10.46
C VAL A 242 10.80 13.26 -10.78
N ILE A 243 9.62 13.89 -10.81
CA ILE A 243 9.48 15.34 -10.96
C ILE A 243 8.90 15.96 -9.69
N SER A 244 9.13 17.25 -9.48
CA SER A 244 8.55 17.97 -8.34
C SER A 244 7.98 19.32 -8.77
N TRP A 245 6.93 19.75 -8.08
CA TRP A 245 6.28 21.04 -8.29
C TRP A 245 5.75 21.62 -6.98
N LYS A 246 5.27 22.86 -7.03
CA LYS A 246 4.61 23.52 -5.93
C LYS A 246 3.10 23.40 -6.07
N SER A 247 2.44 22.93 -5.02
CA SER A 247 0.99 23.00 -4.89
C SER A 247 0.51 24.43 -4.62
N LYS A 248 -0.78 24.65 -4.71
CA LYS A 248 -1.42 25.96 -4.56
C LYS A 248 -1.07 26.67 -3.25
N ASP A 249 -0.84 25.94 -2.18
CA ASP A 249 -0.48 26.45 -0.85
C ASP A 249 1.03 26.43 -0.58
N GLY A 250 1.85 26.15 -1.60
CA GLY A 250 3.30 26.12 -1.53
C GLY A 250 3.91 24.79 -1.09
N ALA A 251 3.11 23.76 -0.76
CA ALA A 251 3.60 22.42 -0.48
C ALA A 251 4.40 21.88 -1.68
N THR A 252 5.52 21.22 -1.40
CA THR A 252 6.31 20.56 -2.43
C THR A 252 5.76 19.16 -2.66
N ILE A 253 5.32 18.90 -3.89
CA ILE A 253 4.77 17.61 -4.30
C ILE A 253 5.75 16.94 -5.25
N GLU A 254 5.87 15.62 -5.17
CA GLU A 254 6.62 14.82 -6.15
C GLU A 254 5.66 13.86 -6.88
N GLY A 255 6.07 13.45 -8.07
CA GLY A 255 5.34 12.45 -8.85
C GLY A 255 6.27 11.75 -9.83
N ILE A 256 5.79 10.65 -10.38
CA ILE A 256 6.51 9.86 -11.38
C ILE A 256 5.93 10.18 -12.74
N LEU A 257 6.72 10.84 -13.58
CA LEU A 257 6.38 11.10 -14.97
C LEU A 257 6.93 9.99 -15.85
N HIS A 258 6.04 9.20 -16.44
CA HIS A 258 6.40 8.22 -17.46
C HIS A 258 6.30 8.85 -18.85
N LYS A 259 7.33 8.67 -19.66
CA LYS A 259 7.47 9.23 -21.02
C LYS A 259 7.44 8.10 -22.07
N PRO A 260 6.70 8.24 -23.17
CA PRO A 260 6.67 7.23 -24.22
C PRO A 260 8.06 7.02 -24.84
N GLN A 261 8.26 5.88 -25.50
CA GLN A 261 9.45 5.69 -26.32
C GLN A 261 9.45 6.73 -27.46
N GLY A 262 10.63 7.26 -27.79
CA GLY A 262 10.77 8.33 -28.77
C GLY A 262 10.19 9.67 -28.31
N TYR A 263 10.09 9.87 -26.97
CA TYR A 263 9.67 11.15 -26.39
C TYR A 263 10.50 12.32 -26.96
N ASP A 264 9.78 13.34 -27.44
CA ASP A 264 10.33 14.58 -28.01
C ASP A 264 9.85 15.78 -27.15
N PRO A 265 10.73 16.48 -26.44
CA PRO A 265 10.34 17.58 -25.56
C PRO A 265 9.74 18.80 -26.29
N THR A 266 9.77 18.81 -27.61
CA THR A 266 9.17 19.90 -28.44
C THR A 266 7.71 19.62 -28.80
N LYS A 267 7.20 18.42 -28.49
CA LYS A 267 5.82 17.99 -28.80
C LYS A 267 4.91 18.04 -27.57
N LYS A 268 3.62 18.23 -27.83
CA LYS A 268 2.57 18.09 -26.81
C LYS A 268 1.95 16.70 -26.87
N TYR A 269 1.73 16.12 -25.70
CA TYR A 269 1.25 14.74 -25.54
C TYR A 269 -0.11 14.71 -24.82
N PRO A 270 -0.96 13.70 -25.09
CA PRO A 270 -2.04 13.36 -24.18
C PRO A 270 -1.47 13.09 -22.80
N LEU A 271 -2.20 13.48 -21.75
CA LEU A 271 -1.82 13.22 -20.34
C LEU A 271 -2.84 12.33 -19.66
N LEU A 272 -2.39 11.25 -19.03
CA LEU A 272 -3.18 10.46 -18.12
C LEU A 272 -2.60 10.59 -16.70
N VAL A 273 -3.43 11.05 -15.77
CA VAL A 273 -3.04 11.15 -14.36
C VAL A 273 -3.57 9.95 -13.61
N VAL A 274 -2.70 9.27 -12.88
CA VAL A 274 -3.04 8.11 -12.04
C VAL A 274 -2.76 8.46 -10.59
N ILE A 275 -3.76 8.29 -9.73
CA ILE A 275 -3.74 8.68 -8.32
C ILE A 275 -3.81 7.40 -7.48
N HIS A 276 -2.78 7.16 -6.65
CA HIS A 276 -2.73 5.98 -5.78
C HIS A 276 -3.73 6.05 -4.62
N GLY A 277 -4.03 4.89 -4.03
CA GLY A 277 -4.84 4.76 -2.83
C GLY A 277 -4.07 5.04 -1.53
N GLY A 278 -4.75 4.94 -0.41
CA GLY A 278 -4.14 5.10 0.90
C GLY A 278 -4.99 5.90 1.88
N PRO A 279 -4.68 7.17 2.13
CA PRO A 279 -3.78 8.15 1.49
C PRO A 279 -2.27 7.88 1.63
N THR A 280 -1.86 7.03 2.57
CA THR A 280 -0.47 6.73 2.87
C THR A 280 0.19 5.73 1.90
N GLY A 281 -0.36 5.57 0.70
CA GLY A 281 0.30 4.91 -0.41
C GLY A 281 1.52 5.69 -0.91
N ILE A 282 2.24 5.11 -1.86
CA ILE A 282 3.35 5.78 -2.53
C ILE A 282 3.55 5.19 -3.93
N ASP A 283 3.76 6.07 -4.88
CA ASP A 283 4.20 5.75 -6.23
C ASP A 283 5.70 5.97 -6.39
N TYR A 284 6.36 5.09 -7.12
CA TYR A 284 7.79 5.10 -7.35
C TYR A 284 8.11 4.63 -8.77
N PRO A 285 9.31 4.95 -9.30
CA PRO A 285 9.75 4.48 -10.61
C PRO A 285 9.72 2.96 -10.72
N THR A 286 9.13 2.45 -11.78
CA THR A 286 9.05 1.01 -12.08
C THR A 286 8.78 0.82 -13.57
N PRO A 287 9.35 -0.21 -14.23
CA PRO A 287 9.17 -0.41 -15.67
C PRO A 287 7.72 -0.76 -16.03
N VAL A 288 7.04 -1.50 -15.17
CA VAL A 288 5.65 -1.93 -15.40
C VAL A 288 4.81 -1.54 -14.19
N PRO A 289 4.27 -0.30 -14.15
CA PRO A 289 3.25 0.05 -13.17
C PRO A 289 2.05 -0.86 -13.36
N ALA A 290 1.61 -1.48 -12.29
CA ALA A 290 0.53 -2.46 -12.33
C ALA A 290 -0.64 -2.01 -11.47
N TYR A 291 -1.76 -2.57 -11.71
CA TYR A 291 -3.01 -2.68 -10.98
C TYR A 291 -4.15 -2.81 -11.99
N VAL A 292 -5.10 -1.88 -12.05
CA VAL A 292 -6.27 -1.91 -12.95
C VAL A 292 -6.14 -0.90 -14.10
N TYR A 293 -4.93 -0.39 -14.34
CA TYR A 293 -4.67 0.64 -15.35
C TYR A 293 -3.68 0.15 -16.39
N PRO A 294 -4.01 0.17 -17.70
CA PRO A 294 -3.13 -0.27 -18.78
C PRO A 294 -2.08 0.81 -19.14
N ILE A 295 -1.24 1.19 -18.14
CA ILE A 295 -0.28 2.31 -18.28
C ILE A 295 0.70 2.07 -19.41
N VAL A 296 1.28 0.86 -19.50
CA VAL A 296 2.25 0.53 -20.57
C VAL A 296 1.63 0.69 -21.95
N GLN A 297 0.37 0.28 -22.12
CA GLN A 297 -0.34 0.40 -23.38
C GLN A 297 -0.60 1.87 -23.75
N TRP A 298 -0.97 2.73 -22.82
CA TRP A 298 -1.15 4.17 -23.06
C TRP A 298 0.17 4.86 -23.40
N LEU A 299 1.27 4.49 -22.73
CA LEU A 299 2.60 4.99 -23.07
C LEU A 299 3.01 4.58 -24.47
N ASN A 300 2.74 3.34 -24.87
CA ASN A 300 2.99 2.85 -26.24
C ASN A 300 2.08 3.52 -27.28
N LYS A 301 0.95 4.09 -26.84
CA LYS A 301 0.05 4.91 -27.66
C LYS A 301 0.50 6.38 -27.76
N GLY A 302 1.60 6.71 -27.11
CA GLY A 302 2.22 8.03 -27.16
C GLY A 302 1.65 9.03 -26.17
N SER A 303 1.13 8.60 -25.01
CA SER A 303 0.76 9.50 -23.92
C SER A 303 1.90 9.72 -22.93
N LEU A 304 1.83 10.79 -22.15
CA LEU A 304 2.48 10.91 -20.86
C LEU A 304 1.57 10.29 -19.78
N VAL A 305 2.17 9.71 -18.75
CA VAL A 305 1.45 9.29 -17.56
C VAL A 305 2.11 9.89 -16.33
N LEU A 306 1.34 10.68 -15.55
CA LEU A 306 1.77 11.25 -14.28
C LEU A 306 1.14 10.47 -13.12
N ARG A 307 1.98 9.93 -12.25
CA ARG A 307 1.57 9.26 -10.99
C ARG A 307 1.96 10.16 -9.84
N VAL A 308 0.97 10.69 -9.11
CA VAL A 308 1.17 11.76 -8.13
C VAL A 308 1.34 11.21 -6.72
N ASN A 309 2.43 11.55 -6.04
CA ASN A 309 2.57 11.40 -4.59
C ASN A 309 2.03 12.66 -3.90
N TYR A 310 0.70 12.72 -3.85
CA TYR A 310 -0.02 13.84 -3.24
C TYR A 310 0.22 13.90 -1.72
N ARG A 311 -0.10 15.04 -1.09
CA ARG A 311 -0.03 15.19 0.37
C ARG A 311 -0.68 14.01 1.09
N GLY A 312 -0.08 13.53 2.17
CA GLY A 312 -0.54 12.32 2.85
C GLY A 312 0.20 11.05 2.44
N SER A 313 0.94 11.03 1.31
CA SER A 313 1.75 9.90 0.88
C SER A 313 2.84 9.57 1.90
N ALA A 314 3.22 8.27 1.98
CA ALA A 314 4.32 7.79 2.81
C ALA A 314 5.69 8.26 2.26
N GLY A 315 6.74 8.19 3.09
CA GLY A 315 8.11 8.46 2.68
C GLY A 315 8.52 9.92 2.64
N TYR A 316 7.66 10.84 3.09
CA TYR A 316 7.90 12.28 3.11
C TYR A 316 7.82 12.88 4.53
N GLY A 317 7.89 12.05 5.55
CA GLY A 317 7.79 12.45 6.95
C GLY A 317 6.36 12.66 7.45
N GLU A 318 6.19 12.73 8.79
CA GLU A 318 4.88 12.84 9.43
C GLU A 318 4.18 14.19 9.13
N ALA A 319 4.95 15.26 9.01
CA ALA A 319 4.38 16.57 8.68
C ALA A 319 3.67 16.56 7.31
N PHE A 320 4.28 15.96 6.28
CA PHE A 320 3.68 15.82 4.96
C PHE A 320 2.47 14.87 4.99
N ARG A 321 2.60 13.76 5.70
CA ARG A 321 1.52 12.79 5.89
C ARG A 321 0.28 13.42 6.55
N SER A 322 0.48 14.36 7.47
CA SER A 322 -0.58 15.05 8.21
C SER A 322 -1.27 16.18 7.43
N LEU A 323 -0.77 16.60 6.25
CA LEU A 323 -1.35 17.70 5.45
C LEU A 323 -2.78 17.44 4.98
N ASN A 324 -3.24 16.19 5.00
CA ASN A 324 -4.62 15.81 4.67
C ASN A 324 -5.61 15.98 5.85
N VAL A 325 -5.15 16.27 7.05
CA VAL A 325 -6.03 16.47 8.21
C VAL A 325 -6.91 17.71 7.97
N LYS A 326 -8.25 17.55 8.02
CA LYS A 326 -9.28 18.54 7.66
C LYS A 326 -9.16 19.09 6.24
N ASN A 327 -8.46 18.38 5.34
CA ASN A 327 -8.10 18.88 4.02
C ASN A 327 -8.25 17.83 2.89
N LEU A 328 -8.86 16.69 3.20
CA LEU A 328 -9.17 15.64 2.22
C LEU A 328 -10.01 16.20 1.06
N GLY A 329 -9.71 15.81 -0.18
CA GLY A 329 -10.38 16.28 -1.40
C GLY A 329 -9.96 17.68 -1.84
N VAL A 330 -9.60 18.54 -0.92
CA VAL A 330 -9.26 19.94 -1.22
C VAL A 330 -7.77 20.07 -1.53
N GLY A 331 -6.91 19.74 -0.57
CA GLY A 331 -5.46 19.91 -0.73
C GLY A 331 -4.84 18.89 -1.67
N ASP A 332 -5.24 17.64 -1.60
CA ASP A 332 -4.78 16.58 -2.48
C ASP A 332 -5.26 16.78 -3.94
N ALA A 333 -6.46 17.34 -4.17
CA ALA A 333 -6.88 17.77 -5.51
C ALA A 333 -6.01 18.94 -6.04
N TRP A 334 -5.64 19.90 -5.19
CA TRP A 334 -4.69 20.95 -5.59
C TRP A 334 -3.35 20.38 -6.03
N ASP A 335 -2.86 19.35 -5.35
CA ASP A 335 -1.59 18.71 -5.67
C ASP A 335 -1.63 18.10 -7.07
N VAL A 336 -2.75 17.47 -7.44
CA VAL A 336 -2.98 16.91 -8.78
C VAL A 336 -3.07 18.00 -9.83
N ILE A 337 -3.93 19.02 -9.62
CA ILE A 337 -4.14 20.11 -10.58
C ILE A 337 -2.83 20.87 -10.82
N SER A 338 -2.09 21.20 -9.76
CA SER A 338 -0.82 21.92 -9.87
C SER A 338 0.24 21.10 -10.62
N GLY A 339 0.20 19.75 -10.53
CA GLY A 339 1.05 18.87 -11.34
C GLY A 339 0.71 18.91 -12.84
N VAL A 340 -0.58 19.00 -13.16
CA VAL A 340 -1.04 19.19 -14.55
C VAL A 340 -0.60 20.57 -15.06
N GLU A 341 -0.79 21.62 -14.29
CA GLU A 341 -0.38 22.98 -14.62
C GLU A 341 1.14 23.08 -14.84
N TYR A 342 1.93 22.46 -13.98
CA TYR A 342 3.40 22.38 -14.12
C TYR A 342 3.81 21.76 -15.49
N LEU A 343 3.16 20.68 -15.91
CA LEU A 343 3.46 20.04 -17.20
C LEU A 343 2.98 20.88 -18.39
N ASP A 344 1.89 21.61 -18.24
CA ASP A 344 1.38 22.53 -19.27
C ASP A 344 2.31 23.76 -19.44
N GLU A 345 2.75 24.37 -18.36
CA GLU A 345 3.74 25.46 -18.37
C GLU A 345 5.07 25.06 -19.04
N LYS A 346 5.44 23.78 -18.93
CA LYS A 346 6.56 23.18 -19.65
C LYS A 346 6.27 22.93 -21.15
N GLY A 347 5.04 23.15 -21.60
CA GLY A 347 4.64 22.91 -22.98
C GLY A 347 4.51 21.43 -23.36
N LEU A 348 4.43 20.51 -22.41
CA LEU A 348 4.53 19.07 -22.63
C LEU A 348 3.18 18.40 -22.93
N ILE A 349 2.07 19.02 -22.57
CA ILE A 349 0.75 18.37 -22.63
C ILE A 349 -0.22 19.06 -23.58
N ASP A 350 -1.14 18.27 -24.13
CA ASP A 350 -2.30 18.73 -24.86
C ASP A 350 -3.52 18.79 -23.92
N ARG A 351 -3.94 20.00 -23.55
CA ARG A 351 -5.09 20.23 -22.65
C ARG A 351 -6.41 19.65 -23.16
N ASN A 352 -6.51 19.39 -24.46
CA ASN A 352 -7.70 18.78 -25.05
C ASN A 352 -7.70 17.24 -24.93
N ARG A 353 -6.63 16.64 -24.44
CA ARG A 353 -6.46 15.19 -24.33
C ARG A 353 -5.91 14.79 -22.97
N MET A 354 -6.67 15.12 -21.89
CA MET A 354 -6.29 14.81 -20.52
C MET A 354 -7.31 13.92 -19.84
N GLY A 355 -6.85 12.87 -19.16
CA GLY A 355 -7.68 11.98 -18.36
C GLY A 355 -7.12 11.81 -16.95
N CYS A 356 -8.00 11.47 -15.99
CA CYS A 356 -7.61 11.23 -14.59
C CYS A 356 -8.28 9.97 -14.05
N MET A 357 -7.56 9.24 -13.19
CA MET A 357 -8.07 8.02 -12.60
C MET A 357 -7.39 7.71 -11.26
N GLY A 358 -8.08 6.97 -10.42
CA GLY A 358 -7.54 6.47 -9.17
C GLY A 358 -8.44 5.42 -8.52
N TRP A 359 -7.89 4.68 -7.53
CA TRP A 359 -8.59 3.67 -6.77
C TRP A 359 -8.56 3.98 -5.27
N SER A 360 -9.64 3.69 -4.54
CA SER A 360 -9.73 3.96 -3.08
C SER A 360 -9.61 5.46 -2.78
N GLN A 361 -8.63 5.89 -2.00
CA GLN A 361 -8.35 7.32 -1.82
C GLN A 361 -8.11 8.04 -3.17
N GLY A 362 -7.40 7.39 -4.11
CA GLY A 362 -7.23 7.93 -5.46
C GLY A 362 -8.56 8.02 -6.23
N GLY A 363 -9.46 7.07 -6.01
CA GLY A 363 -10.84 7.11 -6.51
C GLY A 363 -11.65 8.25 -5.91
N TYR A 364 -11.48 8.50 -4.61
CA TYR A 364 -12.07 9.63 -3.93
C TYR A 364 -11.58 10.98 -4.52
N ILE A 365 -10.26 11.14 -4.68
CA ILE A 365 -9.70 12.36 -5.29
C ILE A 365 -10.22 12.51 -6.74
N SER A 366 -10.30 11.40 -7.49
CA SER A 366 -10.88 11.40 -8.84
C SER A 366 -12.35 11.81 -8.86
N ALA A 367 -13.15 11.34 -7.89
CA ALA A 367 -14.56 11.77 -7.73
C ALA A 367 -14.64 13.25 -7.36
N PHE A 368 -13.75 13.74 -6.49
CA PHE A 368 -13.69 15.16 -6.13
C PHE A 368 -13.33 16.03 -7.34
N LEU A 369 -12.36 15.61 -8.15
CA LEU A 369 -12.00 16.29 -9.40
C LEU A 369 -13.12 16.23 -10.44
N THR A 370 -13.92 15.16 -10.50
CA THR A 370 -15.10 15.06 -11.38
C THR A 370 -16.10 16.18 -11.10
N THR A 371 -16.27 16.55 -9.83
CA THR A 371 -17.31 17.47 -9.38
C THR A 371 -16.81 18.91 -9.19
N THR A 372 -15.50 19.17 -9.19
CA THR A 372 -14.93 20.48 -8.88
C THR A 372 -14.09 21.11 -9.99
N THR A 373 -13.82 20.37 -11.08
CA THR A 373 -13.08 20.90 -12.25
C THR A 373 -13.54 20.25 -13.55
N ASP A 374 -13.32 20.94 -14.68
CA ASP A 374 -13.62 20.45 -16.04
C ASP A 374 -12.38 20.34 -16.95
N ILE A 375 -11.18 20.35 -16.32
CA ILE A 375 -9.92 20.28 -17.08
C ILE A 375 -9.69 18.91 -17.75
N PHE A 376 -10.28 17.84 -17.23
CA PHE A 376 -10.18 16.50 -17.78
C PHE A 376 -11.29 16.19 -18.78
N LYS A 377 -10.98 15.42 -19.82
CA LYS A 377 -11.95 14.95 -20.85
C LYS A 377 -12.65 13.66 -20.45
N ALA A 378 -12.04 12.89 -19.55
CA ALA A 378 -12.61 11.70 -18.96
C ALA A 378 -11.99 11.43 -17.57
N ILE A 379 -12.78 10.86 -16.68
CA ILE A 379 -12.31 10.42 -15.36
C ILE A 379 -12.75 8.97 -15.12
N SER A 380 -11.94 8.21 -14.37
CA SER A 380 -12.29 6.88 -13.88
C SER A 380 -12.16 6.85 -12.35
N VAL A 381 -13.26 6.57 -11.67
CA VAL A 381 -13.39 6.49 -10.21
C VAL A 381 -13.45 5.03 -9.80
N GLY A 382 -12.37 4.50 -9.24
CA GLY A 382 -12.31 3.13 -8.74
C GLY A 382 -12.51 3.09 -7.22
N ALA A 383 -13.53 2.36 -6.73
CA ALA A 383 -13.82 2.22 -5.30
C ALA A 383 -13.70 3.55 -4.52
N GLY A 384 -14.23 4.64 -5.10
CA GLY A 384 -14.10 6.00 -4.60
C GLY A 384 -15.22 6.37 -3.63
N ILE A 385 -14.93 7.34 -2.77
CA ILE A 385 -15.88 7.91 -1.82
C ILE A 385 -16.58 9.09 -2.49
N SER A 386 -17.91 9.13 -2.44
CA SER A 386 -18.74 10.25 -2.92
C SER A 386 -19.15 11.18 -1.79
N ASP A 387 -19.49 10.62 -0.63
CA ASP A 387 -19.91 11.35 0.56
C ASP A 387 -19.27 10.74 1.82
N TRP A 388 -18.64 11.59 2.61
CA TRP A 388 -17.99 11.15 3.84
C TRP A 388 -18.98 10.74 4.94
N ALA A 389 -20.22 11.22 4.94
CA ALA A 389 -21.23 10.75 5.87
C ALA A 389 -21.74 9.36 5.48
N THR A 390 -22.05 9.15 4.19
CA THR A 390 -22.37 7.82 3.64
C THR A 390 -21.23 6.82 3.92
N TYR A 391 -19.98 7.24 3.70
CA TYR A 391 -18.81 6.41 4.02
C TYR A 391 -18.75 6.10 5.52
N TYR A 392 -18.84 7.10 6.39
CA TYR A 392 -18.70 6.96 7.85
C TYR A 392 -19.64 5.91 8.45
N VAL A 393 -20.89 5.87 8.01
CA VAL A 393 -21.91 4.97 8.59
C VAL A 393 -21.86 3.56 8.01
N ASN A 394 -21.19 3.35 6.88
CA ASN A 394 -21.19 2.06 6.17
C ASN A 394 -19.81 1.36 6.16
N THR A 395 -18.70 2.09 6.39
CA THR A 395 -17.34 1.52 6.32
C THR A 395 -16.99 0.66 7.54
N ASP A 396 -16.11 -0.32 7.33
CA ASP A 396 -15.52 -1.13 8.39
C ASP A 396 -14.46 -0.37 9.23
N ILE A 397 -13.97 0.80 8.75
CA ILE A 397 -12.93 1.62 9.41
C ILE A 397 -13.39 3.06 9.73
N HIS A 398 -14.59 3.24 10.26
CA HIS A 398 -15.11 4.58 10.60
C HIS A 398 -14.16 5.46 11.46
N PRO A 399 -13.23 4.94 12.31
CA PRO A 399 -12.24 5.77 12.99
C PRO A 399 -11.33 6.58 12.05
N PHE A 400 -11.08 6.08 10.84
CA PHE A 400 -10.31 6.78 9.81
C PHE A 400 -10.87 8.17 9.54
N THR A 401 -12.17 8.25 9.28
CA THR A 401 -12.84 9.53 8.97
C THR A 401 -12.76 10.50 10.15
N ARG A 402 -13.05 10.02 11.38
CA ARG A 402 -12.95 10.87 12.59
C ARG A 402 -11.53 11.41 12.81
N GLN A 403 -10.53 10.63 12.50
CA GLN A 403 -9.14 11.04 12.68
C GLN A 403 -8.72 12.08 11.62
N TYR A 404 -9.06 11.85 10.35
CA TYR A 404 -8.73 12.83 9.30
C TYR A 404 -9.57 14.08 9.35
N LEU A 405 -10.89 13.99 9.55
CA LEU A 405 -11.77 15.14 9.60
C LEU A 405 -11.83 15.80 10.99
N LYS A 406 -11.29 15.14 12.04
CA LYS A 406 -11.33 15.59 13.46
C LYS A 406 -12.75 15.80 13.98
N ALA A 407 -13.74 15.14 13.41
CA ALA A 407 -15.15 15.27 13.71
C ALA A 407 -15.93 14.01 13.34
N THR A 408 -17.15 13.92 13.84
CA THR A 408 -18.18 13.01 13.33
C THR A 408 -19.16 13.79 12.43
N PRO A 409 -19.98 13.12 11.59
CA PRO A 409 -21.02 13.82 10.80
C PRO A 409 -21.98 14.67 11.65
N TRP A 410 -22.14 14.31 12.92
CA TRP A 410 -23.04 14.97 13.86
C TRP A 410 -22.39 16.16 14.57
N SER A 411 -21.08 16.13 14.81
CA SER A 411 -20.37 17.19 15.54
C SER A 411 -19.91 18.35 14.66
N ASP A 412 -19.60 18.09 13.39
CA ASP A 412 -19.20 19.10 12.40
C ASP A 412 -19.64 18.64 10.99
N PRO A 413 -20.92 18.81 10.63
CA PRO A 413 -21.42 18.42 9.32
C PRO A 413 -20.80 19.24 8.17
N GLU A 414 -20.30 20.45 8.45
CA GLU A 414 -19.74 21.32 7.42
C GLU A 414 -18.40 20.82 6.88
N ILE A 415 -17.54 20.24 7.74
CA ILE A 415 -16.30 19.62 7.24
C ILE A 415 -16.60 18.40 6.36
N TYR A 416 -17.65 17.63 6.70
CA TYR A 416 -18.11 16.51 5.89
C TYR A 416 -18.61 16.97 4.52
N LYS A 417 -19.45 17.98 4.45
CA LYS A 417 -19.92 18.59 3.20
C LYS A 417 -18.77 19.14 2.37
N LYS A 418 -17.88 19.95 2.98
CA LYS A 418 -16.75 20.57 2.30
C LYS A 418 -15.85 19.55 1.60
N THR A 419 -15.67 18.38 2.20
CA THR A 419 -14.77 17.34 1.71
C THR A 419 -15.46 16.26 0.88
N SER A 420 -16.79 16.27 0.75
CA SER A 420 -17.55 15.29 -0.02
C SER A 420 -17.74 15.71 -1.48
N PRO A 421 -17.34 14.90 -2.46
CA PRO A 421 -17.58 15.13 -3.88
C PRO A 421 -19.02 15.46 -4.23
N ILE A 422 -19.98 14.74 -3.64
CA ILE A 422 -21.42 14.89 -3.94
C ILE A 422 -21.94 16.32 -3.66
N THR A 423 -21.32 17.03 -2.75
CA THR A 423 -21.68 18.43 -2.45
C THR A 423 -21.56 19.35 -3.66
N TYR A 424 -20.68 19.01 -4.59
CA TYR A 424 -20.37 19.81 -5.79
C TYR A 424 -20.92 19.20 -7.07
N ILE A 425 -21.81 18.23 -6.96
CA ILE A 425 -22.28 17.41 -8.09
C ILE A 425 -22.93 18.24 -9.22
N ASN A 426 -23.55 19.36 -8.89
CA ASN A 426 -24.17 20.29 -9.85
C ASN A 426 -23.14 21.00 -10.76
N GLN A 427 -21.84 20.92 -10.45
CA GLN A 427 -20.77 21.48 -11.26
C GLN A 427 -20.15 20.44 -12.20
N ALA A 428 -20.46 19.14 -12.01
CA ALA A 428 -19.90 18.04 -12.78
C ALA A 428 -20.24 18.14 -14.27
N LYS A 429 -19.22 17.96 -15.13
CA LYS A 429 -19.37 17.98 -16.59
C LYS A 429 -18.60 16.82 -17.27
N THR A 430 -17.61 16.28 -16.58
CA THR A 430 -16.65 15.32 -17.15
C THR A 430 -17.25 13.93 -17.22
N PRO A 431 -17.25 13.27 -18.39
CA PRO A 431 -17.64 11.87 -18.52
C PRO A 431 -16.90 10.98 -17.53
N THR A 432 -17.63 10.17 -16.77
CA THR A 432 -17.07 9.44 -15.61
C THR A 432 -17.41 7.95 -15.64
N LEU A 433 -16.37 7.12 -15.66
CA LEU A 433 -16.45 5.67 -15.41
C LEU A 433 -16.31 5.41 -13.92
N ILE A 434 -17.20 4.61 -13.35
CA ILE A 434 -17.13 4.17 -11.95
C ILE A 434 -16.91 2.66 -11.93
N GLN A 435 -15.95 2.17 -11.15
CA GLN A 435 -15.66 0.75 -11.01
C GLN A 435 -15.63 0.36 -9.54
N HIS A 436 -16.39 -0.67 -9.11
CA HIS A 436 -16.56 -0.97 -7.70
C HIS A 436 -16.78 -2.46 -7.44
N GLY A 437 -16.26 -2.99 -6.32
CA GLY A 437 -16.56 -4.33 -5.84
C GLY A 437 -17.92 -4.39 -5.11
N GLU A 438 -18.71 -5.42 -5.38
CA GLU A 438 -20.06 -5.58 -4.81
C GLU A 438 -20.06 -5.62 -3.27
N PHE A 439 -19.07 -6.29 -2.67
CA PHE A 439 -18.95 -6.49 -1.22
C PHE A 439 -17.83 -5.68 -0.60
N ASP A 440 -17.57 -4.50 -1.14
CA ASP A 440 -16.55 -3.60 -0.60
C ASP A 440 -16.99 -3.06 0.77
N GLN A 441 -16.30 -3.50 1.82
CA GLN A 441 -16.52 -3.04 3.20
C GLN A 441 -15.66 -1.82 3.54
N ARG A 442 -14.54 -1.62 2.82
CA ARG A 442 -13.61 -0.51 3.03
C ARG A 442 -14.17 0.82 2.50
N VAL A 443 -14.63 0.81 1.25
CA VAL A 443 -15.43 1.88 0.64
C VAL A 443 -16.73 1.25 0.15
N PRO A 444 -17.78 1.27 0.96
CA PRO A 444 -19.03 0.60 0.62
C PRO A 444 -19.67 1.11 -0.65
N ILE A 445 -20.19 0.19 -1.45
CA ILE A 445 -20.74 0.43 -2.78
C ILE A 445 -21.85 1.52 -2.86
N PRO A 446 -22.61 1.86 -1.79
CA PRO A 446 -23.51 3.00 -1.83
C PRO A 446 -22.87 4.31 -2.32
N ASN A 447 -21.56 4.51 -2.04
CA ASN A 447 -20.82 5.67 -2.58
C ASN A 447 -20.78 5.67 -4.12
N ALA A 448 -20.65 4.50 -4.76
CA ALA A 448 -20.67 4.41 -6.21
C ALA A 448 -22.06 4.67 -6.80
N TYR A 449 -23.11 4.18 -6.16
CA TYR A 449 -24.51 4.45 -6.59
C TYR A 449 -24.89 5.90 -6.43
N GLU A 450 -24.50 6.54 -5.33
CA GLU A 450 -24.73 7.95 -5.04
C GLU A 450 -24.05 8.83 -6.10
N LEU A 451 -22.75 8.60 -6.39
CA LEU A 451 -22.05 9.34 -7.43
C LEU A 451 -22.69 9.15 -8.81
N LEU A 452 -23.02 7.91 -9.17
CA LEU A 452 -23.67 7.59 -10.45
C LEU A 452 -24.99 8.32 -10.61
N GLN A 453 -25.85 8.27 -9.59
CA GLN A 453 -27.17 8.91 -9.63
C GLN A 453 -27.02 10.44 -9.73
N GLY A 454 -26.15 11.03 -8.91
CA GLY A 454 -25.89 12.47 -8.98
C GLY A 454 -25.39 12.94 -10.35
N LEU A 455 -24.46 12.21 -10.96
CA LEU A 455 -23.97 12.51 -12.31
C LEU A 455 -25.09 12.41 -13.37
N ARG A 456 -25.94 11.39 -13.29
CA ARG A 456 -27.06 11.18 -14.23
C ARG A 456 -28.13 12.26 -14.12
N ASP A 457 -28.46 12.66 -12.91
CA ASP A 457 -29.45 13.72 -12.65
C ASP A 457 -29.00 15.07 -13.24
N HIS A 458 -27.69 15.26 -13.40
CA HIS A 458 -27.11 16.46 -14.04
C HIS A 458 -26.73 16.24 -15.50
N GLY A 459 -27.17 15.13 -16.13
CA GLY A 459 -26.95 14.85 -17.55
C GLY A 459 -25.50 14.49 -17.93
N VAL A 460 -24.65 14.19 -16.93
CA VAL A 460 -23.25 13.79 -17.18
C VAL A 460 -23.20 12.33 -17.62
N LYS A 461 -22.47 12.08 -18.72
CA LYS A 461 -22.24 10.70 -19.19
C LYS A 461 -21.49 9.90 -18.13
N SER A 462 -22.11 8.83 -17.64
CA SER A 462 -21.53 8.02 -16.57
C SER A 462 -21.90 6.55 -16.72
N GLU A 463 -20.95 5.69 -16.40
CA GLU A 463 -21.11 4.23 -16.39
C GLU A 463 -20.62 3.67 -15.06
N LEU A 464 -21.30 2.64 -14.54
CA LEU A 464 -20.88 1.90 -13.35
C LEU A 464 -20.68 0.43 -13.69
N ILE A 465 -19.47 -0.07 -13.39
CA ILE A 465 -19.12 -1.48 -13.48
C ILE A 465 -19.01 -2.04 -12.06
N VAL A 466 -19.87 -3.01 -11.76
CA VAL A 466 -19.87 -3.70 -10.47
C VAL A 466 -19.25 -5.08 -10.62
N TYR A 467 -18.17 -5.31 -9.87
CA TYR A 467 -17.50 -6.62 -9.83
C TYR A 467 -18.15 -7.51 -8.77
N LYS A 468 -19.01 -8.44 -9.21
CA LYS A 468 -19.76 -9.35 -8.35
C LYS A 468 -18.84 -10.27 -7.55
N GLY A 469 -19.08 -10.36 -6.24
CA GLY A 469 -18.31 -11.20 -5.33
C GLY A 469 -16.95 -10.62 -4.92
N PHE A 470 -16.61 -9.38 -5.32
CA PHE A 470 -15.36 -8.71 -4.94
C PHE A 470 -15.59 -7.71 -3.82
N GLY A 471 -14.59 -7.60 -2.94
CA GLY A 471 -14.45 -6.52 -1.95
C GLY A 471 -13.68 -5.33 -2.53
N HIS A 472 -12.86 -4.69 -1.69
CA HIS A 472 -12.15 -3.45 -2.02
C HIS A 472 -11.13 -3.57 -3.16
N GLY A 473 -10.56 -4.75 -3.39
CA GLY A 473 -9.59 -4.99 -4.46
C GLY A 473 -10.09 -6.00 -5.49
N ILE A 474 -9.80 -5.74 -6.75
CA ILE A 474 -10.07 -6.70 -7.84
C ILE A 474 -8.85 -7.64 -7.94
N THR A 475 -8.93 -8.79 -7.28
CA THR A 475 -7.78 -9.68 -7.05
C THR A 475 -7.63 -10.80 -8.07
N LYS A 476 -8.73 -11.27 -8.66
CA LYS A 476 -8.67 -12.36 -9.64
C LYS A 476 -8.21 -11.87 -11.01
N PRO A 477 -7.35 -12.62 -11.72
CA PRO A 477 -6.74 -12.16 -12.98
C PRO A 477 -7.75 -11.78 -14.07
N LYS A 478 -8.82 -12.53 -14.23
CA LYS A 478 -9.86 -12.28 -15.26
C LYS A 478 -10.56 -10.94 -15.03
N GLU A 479 -10.99 -10.67 -13.80
CA GLU A 479 -11.70 -9.45 -13.45
C GLU A 479 -10.74 -8.24 -13.39
N ARG A 480 -9.47 -8.45 -13.03
CA ARG A 480 -8.43 -7.40 -13.17
C ARG A 480 -8.19 -7.04 -14.62
N LEU A 481 -8.19 -8.01 -15.53
CA LEU A 481 -8.09 -7.76 -16.96
C LEU A 481 -9.33 -7.00 -17.45
N ALA A 482 -10.54 -7.36 -17.01
CA ALA A 482 -11.75 -6.63 -17.34
C ALA A 482 -11.68 -5.16 -16.86
N ALA A 483 -11.20 -4.91 -15.63
CA ALA A 483 -11.02 -3.55 -15.13
C ALA A 483 -10.04 -2.72 -15.98
N ASN A 484 -8.93 -3.34 -16.42
CA ASN A 484 -8.00 -2.71 -17.38
C ASN A 484 -8.69 -2.39 -18.71
N TRP A 485 -9.50 -3.34 -19.26
CA TRP A 485 -10.21 -3.13 -20.52
C TRP A 485 -11.27 -2.04 -20.44
N HIS A 486 -12.04 -1.93 -19.36
CA HIS A 486 -12.99 -0.83 -19.16
C HIS A 486 -12.28 0.52 -19.11
N ASN A 487 -11.15 0.62 -18.41
CA ASN A 487 -10.32 1.82 -18.43
C ASN A 487 -9.75 2.09 -19.84
N TRP A 488 -9.25 1.07 -20.54
CA TRP A 488 -8.74 1.19 -21.90
C TRP A 488 -9.81 1.73 -22.86
N GLN A 489 -11.00 1.12 -22.88
CA GLN A 489 -12.13 1.55 -23.70
C GLN A 489 -12.54 2.99 -23.40
N TRP A 490 -12.71 3.32 -22.10
CA TRP A 490 -13.16 4.63 -21.66
C TRP A 490 -12.22 5.74 -22.11
N PHE A 491 -10.94 5.62 -21.81
CA PHE A 491 -9.97 6.67 -22.15
C PHE A 491 -9.67 6.72 -23.65
N ASN A 492 -9.66 5.60 -24.38
CA ASN A 492 -9.51 5.65 -25.82
C ASN A 492 -10.64 6.43 -26.51
N LYS A 493 -11.87 6.26 -26.05
CA LYS A 493 -13.02 7.00 -26.55
C LYS A 493 -12.87 8.51 -26.38
N TYR A 494 -12.55 8.96 -25.18
CA TYR A 494 -12.58 10.39 -24.86
C TYR A 494 -11.26 11.14 -25.11
N ILE A 495 -10.13 10.44 -25.17
CA ILE A 495 -8.80 11.03 -25.36
C ILE A 495 -8.31 10.88 -26.80
N TRP A 496 -8.64 9.78 -27.47
CA TRP A 496 -8.21 9.50 -28.84
C TRP A 496 -9.37 9.47 -29.86
N GLY A 497 -10.62 9.50 -29.41
CA GLY A 497 -11.78 9.41 -30.29
C GLY A 497 -11.99 8.02 -30.90
N GLU A 498 -11.51 6.97 -30.22
CA GLU A 498 -11.57 5.59 -30.70
C GLU A 498 -12.61 4.80 -29.92
N ASP A 499 -13.57 4.21 -30.63
CA ASP A 499 -14.48 3.22 -30.07
C ASP A 499 -13.81 1.84 -30.12
N ILE A 500 -13.50 1.29 -28.95
CA ILE A 500 -12.87 -0.02 -28.78
C ILE A 500 -13.91 -0.99 -28.23
N GLU A 501 -14.12 -2.09 -28.94
CA GLU A 501 -14.96 -3.18 -28.43
C GLU A 501 -14.21 -3.99 -27.36
N LEU A 502 -14.93 -4.35 -26.31
CA LEU A 502 -14.40 -5.27 -25.31
C LEU A 502 -14.24 -6.66 -25.94
N PRO A 503 -13.18 -7.42 -25.59
CA PRO A 503 -13.03 -8.77 -26.09
C PRO A 503 -14.21 -9.61 -25.66
N ILE A 504 -14.92 -10.19 -26.63
CA ILE A 504 -15.98 -11.18 -26.38
C ILE A 504 -15.28 -12.44 -25.88
N THR A 505 -15.37 -12.75 -24.61
CA THR A 505 -15.04 -14.09 -24.15
C THR A 505 -16.18 -15.02 -24.58
N GLU A 506 -15.96 -15.82 -25.63
CA GLU A 506 -16.86 -16.94 -25.91
C GLU A 506 -16.91 -17.79 -24.64
N THR A 507 -18.04 -17.75 -23.96
CA THR A 507 -18.38 -18.78 -23.00
C THR A 507 -18.61 -20.03 -23.83
N LYS A 508 -17.61 -20.91 -23.90
CA LYS A 508 -17.88 -22.29 -24.31
C LYS A 508 -18.82 -22.84 -23.26
N ASP A 509 -20.12 -22.78 -23.52
CA ASP A 509 -21.10 -23.54 -22.81
C ASP A 509 -20.64 -25.00 -22.89
N LYS A 510 -20.03 -25.49 -21.84
CA LYS A 510 -19.86 -26.94 -21.64
C LYS A 510 -21.23 -27.50 -21.43
N LYS A 511 -21.82 -28.07 -22.50
CA LYS A 511 -22.92 -29.01 -22.42
C LYS A 511 -22.51 -30.21 -21.58
#